data_cb3e8493857ad79ade38d9875c6e80b2
#
_entry.id   cb3e8493857ad79ade38d9875c6e80b2
#
_cell.length_a   1.000
_cell.length_b   1.000
_cell.length_c   1.000
_cell.angle_alpha   90.00
_cell.angle_beta   90.00
_cell.angle_gamma   90.00
#
_symmetry.space_group_name_H-M   'P 1'
#
loop_
_entity.id
_entity.type
_entity.pdbx_description
1 polymer ?
#
loop_
_entity_poly.entity_id
_entity_poly.type
_entity_poly.pdbx_seq_one_letter_code
_entity_poly.pdbx_strand_id
1 'polypeptide(L)'
;MFAARHKLSNLCAIVDFNKWQATGRSQEVLALDPLADKWRAFGWAVEEVDGHDHRQLESKLLAKPGQLPRMFIAHTVKGKGISFMEDDNNWHYRVPTREEISIARVELGLA
;
A
#
# COMPACT_ATOMS: atom_id res chain seq x y z
N MET A 1 -15.69 1.20 11.64
CA MET A 1 -17.13 0.99 11.98
C MET A 1 -17.98 2.21 11.64
N PHE A 2 -17.66 3.42 12.10
CA PHE A 2 -18.47 4.64 11.86
C PHE A 2 -18.79 4.88 10.38
N ALA A 3 -17.78 4.91 9.50
CA ALA A 3 -17.97 5.14 8.07
C ALA A 3 -18.95 4.16 7.41
N ALA A 4 -18.85 2.87 7.76
CA ALA A 4 -19.77 1.85 7.26
C ALA A 4 -21.19 2.05 7.78
N ARG A 5 -21.34 2.35 9.10
CA ARG A 5 -22.66 2.61 9.70
C ARG A 5 -23.36 3.79 9.03
N HIS A 6 -22.63 4.84 8.68
CA HIS A 6 -23.16 6.04 8.02
C HIS A 6 -23.11 5.97 6.48
N LYS A 7 -22.73 4.82 5.92
CA LYS A 7 -22.68 4.59 4.47
C LYS A 7 -21.93 5.70 3.72
N LEU A 8 -20.75 6.07 4.22
CA LEU A 8 -19.93 7.10 3.58
C LEU A 8 -19.34 6.58 2.26
N SER A 9 -20.17 6.42 1.26
CA SER A 9 -19.83 5.80 -0.02
C SER A 9 -18.80 6.59 -0.84
N ASN A 10 -18.61 7.86 -0.53
CA ASN A 10 -17.59 8.73 -1.11
C ASN A 10 -16.21 8.58 -0.42
N LEU A 11 -16.14 7.85 0.70
CA LEU A 11 -14.89 7.60 1.40
C LEU A 11 -14.14 6.43 0.75
N CYS A 12 -12.89 6.70 0.40
CA CYS A 12 -11.95 5.70 -0.08
C CYS A 12 -10.71 5.72 0.82
N ALA A 13 -10.33 4.57 1.32
CA ALA A 13 -9.09 4.38 2.07
C ALA A 13 -8.19 3.38 1.35
N ILE A 14 -6.89 3.59 1.44
CA ILE A 14 -5.89 2.72 0.84
C ILE A 14 -4.91 2.30 1.92
N VAL A 15 -4.65 1.00 2.02
CA VAL A 15 -3.56 0.46 2.82
C VAL A 15 -2.41 0.12 1.87
N ASP A 16 -1.28 0.81 2.01
CA ASP A 16 -0.02 0.40 1.40
C ASP A 16 0.50 -0.81 2.17
N PHE A 17 0.22 -2.01 1.64
CA PHE A 17 0.56 -3.26 2.29
C PHE A 17 1.88 -3.81 1.77
N ASN A 18 2.98 -3.18 2.18
CA ASN A 18 4.35 -3.52 1.79
C ASN A 18 5.00 -4.64 2.61
N LYS A 19 4.25 -5.30 3.49
CA LYS A 19 4.66 -6.42 4.37
C LYS A 19 5.62 -6.04 5.49
N TRP A 20 5.92 -4.76 5.68
CA TRP A 20 6.78 -4.27 6.76
C TRP A 20 6.02 -3.43 7.78
N GLN A 21 6.48 -3.49 9.01
CA GLN A 21 6.25 -2.52 10.07
C GLN A 21 7.60 -1.93 10.48
N ALA A 22 7.61 -0.85 11.26
CA ALA A 22 8.83 -0.12 11.59
C ALA A 22 9.96 -1.00 12.13
N THR A 23 9.64 -2.06 12.86
CA THR A 23 10.61 -2.91 13.58
C THR A 23 10.83 -4.28 12.93
N GLY A 24 10.08 -4.66 11.89
CA GLY A 24 10.22 -5.98 11.27
C GLY A 24 9.10 -6.34 10.30
N ARG A 25 9.05 -7.57 9.87
CA ARG A 25 7.98 -8.08 9.01
C ARG A 25 6.62 -8.01 9.72
N SER A 26 5.58 -7.60 8.99
CA SER A 26 4.23 -7.45 9.56
C SER A 26 3.75 -8.73 10.24
N GLN A 27 4.04 -9.91 9.67
CA GLN A 27 3.63 -11.19 10.23
C GLN A 27 4.31 -11.55 11.56
N GLU A 28 5.52 -11.01 11.77
CA GLU A 28 6.32 -11.30 12.97
C GLU A 28 6.06 -10.31 14.10
N VAL A 29 5.87 -9.03 13.74
CA VAL A 29 5.65 -7.95 14.72
C VAL A 29 4.20 -7.93 15.21
N LEU A 30 3.27 -7.85 14.28
CA LEU A 30 1.83 -7.90 14.52
C LEU A 30 1.12 -8.37 13.26
N ALA A 31 0.74 -9.63 13.23
CA ALA A 31 0.09 -10.24 12.07
C ALA A 31 -1.22 -9.52 11.72
N LEU A 32 -1.24 -8.90 10.55
CA LEU A 32 -2.40 -8.17 10.07
C LEU A 32 -3.42 -9.08 9.38
N ASP A 33 -2.97 -10.23 8.87
CA ASP A 33 -3.84 -11.17 8.16
C ASP A 33 -4.88 -11.84 9.08
N PRO A 34 -6.05 -12.16 8.56
CA PRO A 34 -6.57 -11.82 7.23
C PRO A 34 -7.08 -10.36 7.18
N LEU A 35 -6.27 -9.45 6.62
CA LEU A 35 -6.55 -8.01 6.67
C LEU A 35 -7.86 -7.64 5.95
N ALA A 36 -8.07 -8.21 4.77
CA ALA A 36 -9.27 -7.97 3.97
C ALA A 36 -10.55 -8.34 4.72
N ASP A 37 -10.56 -9.48 5.40
CA ASP A 37 -11.73 -9.96 6.13
C ASP A 37 -12.02 -9.11 7.36
N LYS A 38 -11.00 -8.60 8.02
CA LYS A 38 -11.17 -7.64 9.13
C LYS A 38 -11.87 -6.37 8.67
N TRP A 39 -11.49 -5.82 7.52
CA TRP A 39 -12.16 -4.65 6.95
C TRP A 39 -13.58 -4.95 6.49
N ARG A 40 -13.82 -6.12 5.87
CA ARG A 40 -15.17 -6.58 5.49
C ARG A 40 -16.07 -6.71 6.71
N ALA A 41 -15.55 -7.26 7.81
CA ALA A 41 -16.30 -7.40 9.08
C ALA A 41 -16.69 -6.03 9.66
N PHE A 42 -15.95 -4.95 9.39
CA PHE A 42 -16.32 -3.58 9.74
C PHE A 42 -17.31 -2.94 8.76
N GLY A 43 -17.77 -3.66 7.74
CA GLY A 43 -18.78 -3.20 6.79
C GLY A 43 -18.22 -2.37 5.62
N TRP A 44 -16.95 -2.55 5.24
CA TRP A 44 -16.34 -1.91 4.08
C TRP A 44 -16.41 -2.80 2.84
N ALA A 45 -16.53 -2.17 1.67
CA ALA A 45 -16.28 -2.84 0.40
C ALA A 45 -14.76 -2.91 0.20
N VAL A 46 -14.20 -4.13 0.17
CA VAL A 46 -12.75 -4.34 0.18
C VAL A 46 -12.30 -5.00 -1.11
N GLU A 47 -11.27 -4.45 -1.72
CA GLU A 47 -10.57 -5.01 -2.86
C GLU A 47 -9.07 -5.09 -2.57
N GLU A 48 -8.44 -6.16 -3.03
CA GLU A 48 -6.99 -6.31 -3.02
C GLU A 48 -6.47 -6.01 -4.42
N VAL A 49 -5.40 -5.22 -4.52
CA VAL A 49 -4.86 -4.74 -5.79
C VAL A 49 -3.33 -4.85 -5.80
N ASP A 50 -2.74 -4.98 -6.98
CA ASP A 50 -1.31 -4.75 -7.15
C ASP A 50 -1.05 -3.23 -7.05
N GLY A 51 -0.34 -2.82 -5.99
CA GLY A 51 -0.02 -1.41 -5.75
C GLY A 51 1.00 -0.82 -6.73
N HIS A 52 1.61 -1.64 -7.59
CA HIS A 52 2.52 -1.18 -8.65
C HIS A 52 1.87 -1.21 -10.04
N ASP A 53 0.65 -1.74 -10.19
CA ASP A 53 -0.11 -1.67 -11.44
C ASP A 53 -0.96 -0.38 -11.47
N HIS A 54 -0.40 0.67 -12.08
CA HIS A 54 -1.07 1.96 -12.19
C HIS A 54 -2.39 1.89 -12.96
N ARG A 55 -2.51 1.00 -13.96
CA ARG A 55 -3.75 0.84 -14.72
C ARG A 55 -4.85 0.22 -13.87
N GLN A 56 -4.49 -0.80 -13.09
CA GLN A 56 -5.41 -1.42 -12.13
C GLN A 56 -5.88 -0.39 -11.09
N LEU A 57 -4.93 0.36 -10.49
CA LEU A 57 -5.24 1.39 -9.51
C LEU A 57 -6.17 2.47 -10.08
N GLU A 58 -5.86 3.01 -11.25
CA GLU A 58 -6.69 4.01 -11.93
C GLU A 58 -8.11 3.48 -12.17
N SER A 59 -8.22 2.31 -12.80
CA SER A 59 -9.50 1.67 -13.08
C SER A 59 -10.36 1.48 -11.83
N LYS A 60 -9.74 1.02 -10.73
CA LYS A 60 -10.43 0.77 -9.47
C LYS A 60 -10.83 2.07 -8.75
N LEU A 61 -9.95 3.06 -8.73
CA LEU A 61 -10.22 4.34 -8.06
C LEU A 61 -11.31 5.15 -8.78
N LEU A 62 -11.31 5.14 -10.12
CA LEU A 62 -12.31 5.83 -10.93
C LEU A 62 -13.64 5.07 -11.03
N ALA A 63 -13.70 3.82 -10.62
CA ALA A 63 -14.94 3.04 -10.63
C ALA A 63 -16.02 3.72 -9.78
N LYS A 64 -17.24 3.68 -10.29
CA LYS A 64 -18.40 4.28 -9.64
C LYS A 64 -18.58 3.74 -8.22
N PRO A 65 -18.67 4.59 -7.19
CA PRO A 65 -18.87 4.13 -5.82
C PRO A 65 -20.16 3.33 -5.67
N GLY A 66 -20.10 2.27 -4.87
CA GLY A 66 -21.29 1.56 -4.39
C GLY A 66 -21.97 2.31 -3.24
N GLN A 67 -22.58 1.56 -2.31
CA GLN A 67 -23.26 2.12 -1.14
C GLN A 67 -22.39 2.12 0.13
N LEU A 68 -21.22 1.51 0.09
CA LEU A 68 -20.34 1.36 1.24
C LEU A 68 -19.04 2.15 1.03
N PRO A 69 -18.36 2.54 2.10
CA PRO A 69 -17.01 3.05 2.00
C PRO A 69 -16.08 1.98 1.41
N ARG A 70 -15.11 2.40 0.61
CA ARG A 70 -14.20 1.50 -0.11
C ARG A 70 -12.84 1.44 0.59
N MET A 71 -12.30 0.22 0.67
CA MET A 71 -10.95 -0.06 1.13
C MET A 71 -10.18 -0.79 0.05
N PHE A 72 -9.04 -0.25 -0.34
CA PHE A 72 -8.08 -0.93 -1.21
C PHE A 72 -6.88 -1.37 -0.40
N ILE A 73 -6.57 -2.66 -0.45
CA ILE A 73 -5.33 -3.20 0.10
C ILE A 73 -4.36 -3.32 -1.08
N ALA A 74 -3.47 -2.35 -1.19
CA ALA A 74 -2.48 -2.30 -2.25
C ALA A 74 -1.25 -3.11 -1.84
N HIS A 75 -1.06 -4.26 -2.48
CA HIS A 75 0.14 -5.07 -2.27
C HIS A 75 1.32 -4.41 -2.98
N THR A 76 2.32 -4.00 -2.22
CA THR A 76 3.50 -3.31 -2.71
C THR A 76 4.78 -4.01 -2.28
N VAL A 77 5.87 -3.63 -2.90
CA VAL A 77 7.24 -3.91 -2.47
C VAL A 77 7.87 -2.59 -2.03
N LYS A 78 8.30 -2.51 -0.77
CA LYS A 78 9.00 -1.34 -0.25
C LYS A 78 10.24 -1.04 -1.11
N GLY A 79 10.41 0.22 -1.54
CA GLY A 79 11.56 0.65 -2.34
C GLY A 79 11.56 0.15 -3.80
N LYS A 80 10.41 -0.29 -4.32
CA LYS A 80 10.26 -0.82 -5.69
C LYS A 80 10.89 0.10 -6.73
N GLY A 81 11.71 -0.49 -7.61
CA GLY A 81 12.39 0.20 -8.70
C GLY A 81 13.81 0.68 -8.37
N ILE A 82 14.25 0.55 -7.12
CA ILE A 82 15.61 0.87 -6.69
C ILE A 82 16.22 -0.38 -6.05
N SER A 83 17.16 -1.02 -6.75
CA SER A 83 17.65 -2.36 -6.42
C SER A 83 18.16 -2.52 -4.99
N PHE A 84 18.87 -1.52 -4.47
CA PHE A 84 19.41 -1.53 -3.11
C PHE A 84 18.39 -1.14 -2.02
N MET A 85 17.16 -0.74 -2.41
CA MET A 85 16.09 -0.40 -1.49
C MET A 85 14.97 -1.44 -1.44
N GLU A 86 14.84 -2.26 -2.50
CA GLU A 86 13.73 -3.21 -2.60
C GLU A 86 13.71 -4.18 -1.42
N ASP A 87 12.55 -4.23 -0.78
CA ASP A 87 12.21 -5.11 0.34
C ASP A 87 13.15 -5.00 1.56
N ASP A 88 13.86 -3.88 1.71
CA ASP A 88 14.76 -3.60 2.84
C ASP A 88 14.17 -2.57 3.80
N ASN A 89 13.92 -3.00 5.06
CA ASN A 89 13.31 -2.16 6.09
C ASN A 89 14.25 -1.07 6.64
N ASN A 90 15.57 -1.17 6.44
CA ASN A 90 16.51 -0.14 6.86
C ASN A 90 16.19 1.22 6.21
N TRP A 91 15.58 1.23 5.04
CA TRP A 91 15.14 2.43 4.34
C TRP A 91 13.89 3.10 4.94
N HIS A 92 13.37 2.60 6.05
CA HIS A 92 12.32 3.31 6.78
C HIS A 92 12.84 4.58 7.48
N TYR A 93 14.10 4.56 7.92
CA TYR A 93 14.72 5.67 8.67
C TYR A 93 15.96 6.25 7.98
N ARG A 94 16.54 5.51 7.05
CA ARG A 94 17.81 5.88 6.42
C ARG A 94 17.60 6.94 5.32
N VAL A 95 18.50 7.91 5.28
CA VAL A 95 18.60 8.89 4.19
C VAL A 95 19.68 8.42 3.21
N PRO A 96 19.40 8.40 1.89
CA PRO A 96 20.40 7.97 0.91
C PRO A 96 21.58 8.95 0.81
N THR A 97 22.75 8.42 0.54
CA THR A 97 23.96 9.20 0.23
C THR A 97 23.86 9.79 -1.18
N ARG A 98 24.81 10.70 -1.53
CA ARG A 98 24.87 11.29 -2.88
C ARG A 98 25.14 10.24 -3.97
N GLU A 99 25.98 9.27 -3.67
CA GLU A 99 26.33 8.15 -4.55
C GLU A 99 25.10 7.27 -4.80
N GLU A 100 24.37 6.93 -3.73
CA GLU A 100 23.13 6.14 -3.82
C GLU A 100 22.05 6.89 -4.61
N ILE A 101 21.91 8.20 -4.43
CA ILE A 101 21.00 9.03 -5.23
C ILE A 101 21.38 8.96 -6.72
N SER A 102 22.67 9.01 -7.05
CA SER A 102 23.12 8.90 -8.43
C SER A 102 22.78 7.55 -9.05
N ILE A 103 22.97 6.46 -8.31
CA ILE A 103 22.60 5.11 -8.73
C ILE A 103 21.08 5.01 -8.94
N ALA A 104 20.31 5.46 -7.96
CA ALA A 104 18.84 5.43 -8.03
C ALA A 104 18.29 6.21 -9.23
N ARG A 105 18.90 7.36 -9.58
CA ARG A 105 18.50 8.14 -10.77
C ARG A 105 18.70 7.35 -12.05
N VAL A 106 19.83 6.61 -12.18
CA VAL A 106 20.09 5.76 -13.34
C VAL A 106 19.05 4.63 -13.42
N GLU A 107 18.80 3.93 -12.31
CA GLU A 107 17.83 2.83 -12.26
C GLU A 107 16.41 3.29 -12.61
N LEU A 108 16.04 4.50 -12.22
CA LEU A 108 14.75 5.11 -12.52
C LEU A 108 14.66 5.79 -13.90
N GLY A 109 15.73 5.76 -14.69
CA GLY A 109 15.79 6.42 -16.00
C GLY A 109 15.72 7.95 -15.93
N LEU A 110 16.21 8.54 -14.84
CA LEU A 110 16.21 9.99 -14.57
C LEU A 110 17.61 10.62 -14.73
N ALA A 111 18.55 9.88 -15.27
CA ALA A 111 19.93 10.34 -15.50
C ALA A 111 20.07 11.09 -16.82
#